data_e7626d2a6093eaa2e8740e661cce8f73
#
_entry.id   e7626d2a6093eaa2e8740e661cce8f73
#
_cell.length_a   1.000
_cell.length_b   1.000
_cell.length_c   1.000
_cell.angle_alpha   90.00
_cell.angle_beta   90.00
_cell.angle_gamma   90.00
#
_symmetry.space_group_name_H-M   'P 1'
#
loop_
_entity.id
_entity.type
_entity.pdbx_description
1 polymer ?
#
loop_
_entity_poly.entity_id
_entity_poly.type
_entity_poly.pdbx_seq_one_letter_code
_entity_poly.pdbx_strand_id
1 'polypeptide(L)'
;DYNFSTKNLMALVVPAGDYDKERAILDELEQYDEVDSTLGLSNVEAMGGYMLTDRLTPRQFSELTDLDYEVAEFLYGAYAANHENYGKIVGGLSTYSVPLIDMFLFLYDEVQQGYVTLDDELQSTLDDAYTQMTNAKLQLQSEQYSRMLIYSTLPVSGDETYAFTDTVTAIAQKYYPGEKVYLAGDSTNEYEFEKSFA
;
A
#
# COMPACT_ATOMS: atom_id res chain seq x y z
N ASP A 1 32.47 6.13 8.44
CA ASP A 1 32.58 5.76 7.50
C ASP A 1 31.71 5.10 6.63
N TYR A 2 31.41 4.32 6.22
CA TYR A 2 30.73 3.90 5.26
C TYR A 2 29.87 2.84 5.52
N ASN A 3 29.49 2.62 6.51
CA ASN A 3 28.68 1.56 6.85
C ASN A 3 27.29 1.67 6.52
N PHE A 4 26.82 2.84 6.35
CA PHE A 4 25.51 3.03 6.00
C PHE A 4 25.18 2.53 4.66
N SER A 5 26.07 2.29 3.89
CA SER A 5 25.80 1.81 2.56
C SER A 5 25.53 0.33 2.50
N THR A 6 25.50 -0.35 3.63
CA THR A 6 25.45 -1.79 3.59
C THR A 6 24.06 -2.38 3.64
N LYS A 7 23.01 -1.58 3.74
CA LYS A 7 21.66 -2.11 3.70
C LYS A 7 21.34 -2.60 2.29
N ASN A 8 21.00 -3.88 2.21
CA ASN A 8 20.65 -4.51 0.96
C ASN A 8 19.16 -4.29 0.69
N LEU A 9 18.86 -3.60 -0.38
CA LEU A 9 17.49 -3.28 -0.75
C LEU A 9 16.97 -4.29 -1.75
N MET A 10 15.83 -4.90 -1.42
CA MET A 10 15.09 -5.76 -2.33
C MET A 10 13.71 -5.19 -2.54
N ALA A 11 13.17 -5.36 -3.74
CA ALA A 11 11.82 -4.97 -4.06
C ALA A 11 10.99 -6.21 -4.38
N LEU A 12 9.98 -6.47 -3.57
CA LEU A 12 9.02 -7.54 -3.81
C LEU A 12 7.84 -6.97 -4.60
N VAL A 13 7.56 -7.56 -5.75
CA VAL A 13 6.50 -7.11 -6.66
C VAL A 13 5.41 -8.17 -6.69
N VAL A 14 4.19 -7.78 -6.37
CA VAL A 14 3.02 -8.66 -6.30
C VAL A 14 1.88 -8.04 -7.09
N PRO A 15 0.83 -8.81 -7.44
CA PRO A 15 -0.35 -8.21 -8.07
C PRO A 15 -0.96 -7.12 -7.20
N ALA A 16 -1.35 -6.00 -7.81
CA ALA A 16 -1.95 -4.89 -7.09
C ALA A 16 -3.42 -5.19 -6.73
N GLY A 17 -3.91 -4.51 -5.70
CA GLY A 17 -5.33 -4.48 -5.39
C GLY A 17 -5.75 -5.14 -4.10
N ASP A 18 -4.87 -5.89 -3.44
CA ASP A 18 -5.22 -6.55 -2.17
C ASP A 18 -4.31 -6.04 -1.06
N TYR A 19 -4.72 -4.96 -0.42
CA TYR A 19 -3.95 -4.34 0.65
C TYR A 19 -3.83 -5.22 1.90
N ASP A 20 -4.82 -6.07 2.15
CA ASP A 20 -4.78 -6.96 3.30
C ASP A 20 -3.68 -8.01 3.15
N LYS A 21 -3.53 -8.57 1.95
CA LYS A 21 -2.43 -9.50 1.65
C LYS A 21 -1.08 -8.80 1.75
N GLU A 22 -0.98 -7.58 1.23
CA GLU A 22 0.26 -6.81 1.31
C GLU A 22 0.64 -6.54 2.77
N ARG A 23 -0.32 -6.16 3.60
CA ARG A 23 -0.09 -5.94 5.01
C ARG A 23 0.38 -7.22 5.71
N ALA A 24 -0.26 -8.34 5.41
CA ALA A 24 0.11 -9.62 5.99
C ALA A 24 1.53 -10.02 5.62
N ILE A 25 1.93 -9.80 4.37
CA ILE A 25 3.30 -10.07 3.92
C ILE A 25 4.30 -9.19 4.67
N LEU A 26 4.03 -7.88 4.77
CA LEU A 26 4.91 -6.96 5.46
C LEU A 26 5.07 -7.33 6.94
N ASP A 27 3.97 -7.66 7.60
CA ASP A 27 3.99 -8.07 9.01
C ASP A 27 4.80 -9.36 9.20
N GLU A 28 4.66 -10.30 8.29
CA GLU A 28 5.41 -11.57 8.37
C GLU A 28 6.90 -11.34 8.12
N LEU A 29 7.25 -10.52 7.13
CA LEU A 29 8.65 -10.20 6.83
C LEU A 29 9.34 -9.51 8.01
N GLU A 30 8.64 -8.66 8.71
CA GLU A 30 9.21 -7.92 9.84
C GLU A 30 9.50 -8.79 11.07
N GLN A 31 9.05 -10.05 11.06
CA GLN A 31 9.41 -11.00 12.10
C GLN A 31 10.80 -11.60 11.93
N TYR A 32 11.41 -11.44 10.76
CA TYR A 32 12.74 -12.01 10.49
C TYR A 32 13.85 -11.06 10.92
N ASP A 33 14.86 -11.61 11.59
CA ASP A 33 16.01 -10.81 12.03
C ASP A 33 16.79 -10.21 10.87
N GLU A 34 16.73 -10.85 9.72
CA GLU A 34 17.39 -10.38 8.49
C GLU A 34 16.76 -9.12 7.91
N VAL A 35 15.55 -8.78 8.34
CA VAL A 35 14.84 -7.59 7.85
C VAL A 35 15.04 -6.44 8.83
N ASP A 36 15.67 -5.37 8.33
CA ASP A 36 15.82 -4.14 9.11
C ASP A 36 14.52 -3.35 9.11
N SER A 37 13.92 -3.17 7.94
CA SER A 37 12.65 -2.46 7.80
C SER A 37 12.00 -2.80 6.46
N THR A 38 10.72 -2.48 6.35
CA THR A 38 9.97 -2.65 5.10
C THR A 38 9.18 -1.39 4.79
N LEU A 39 8.84 -1.20 3.51
CA LEU A 39 8.02 -0.10 3.07
C LEU A 39 7.07 -0.55 1.96
N GLY A 40 5.79 -0.46 2.21
CA GLY A 40 4.74 -0.69 1.23
C GLY A 40 3.58 0.25 1.52
N LEU A 41 2.63 0.36 0.61
CA LEU A 41 1.47 1.23 0.85
C LEU A 41 0.73 0.85 2.14
N SER A 42 0.72 -0.44 2.46
CA SER A 42 -0.03 -0.95 3.61
C SER A 42 0.62 -0.71 4.96
N ASN A 43 1.84 -0.19 5.00
CA ASN A 43 2.46 0.18 6.27
C ASN A 43 2.92 1.64 6.32
N VAL A 44 2.42 2.48 5.43
CA VAL A 44 2.66 3.93 5.49
C VAL A 44 1.59 4.57 6.39
N GLU A 45 2.04 5.29 7.40
CA GLU A 45 1.12 6.02 8.27
C GLU A 45 0.49 7.20 7.52
N ALA A 46 -0.79 7.42 7.80
CA ALA A 46 -1.53 8.57 7.33
C ALA A 46 -1.85 9.46 8.54
N MET A 47 -2.98 10.11 8.52
CA MET A 47 -3.42 10.99 9.61
C MET A 47 -4.27 10.23 10.62
N GLY A 48 -4.40 10.78 11.82
CA GLY A 48 -5.33 10.26 12.82
C GLY A 48 -5.03 8.87 13.35
N GLY A 49 -3.79 8.41 13.19
CA GLY A 49 -3.39 7.08 13.63
C GLY A 49 -3.72 5.97 12.65
N TYR A 50 -4.29 6.30 11.49
CA TYR A 50 -4.60 5.33 10.45
C TYR A 50 -3.40 5.12 9.52
N MET A 51 -3.33 3.93 8.93
CA MET A 51 -2.46 3.68 7.79
C MET A 51 -3.17 4.09 6.50
N LEU A 52 -2.41 4.35 5.44
CA LEU A 52 -2.99 4.76 4.14
C LEU A 52 -4.03 3.78 3.62
N THR A 53 -3.86 2.50 3.88
CA THR A 53 -4.73 1.45 3.36
C THR A 53 -5.78 0.96 4.35
N ASP A 54 -5.83 1.55 5.55
CA ASP A 54 -6.88 1.21 6.52
C ASP A 54 -8.24 1.55 5.94
N ARG A 55 -9.21 0.68 6.17
CA ARG A 55 -10.56 0.87 5.67
C ARG A 55 -11.36 1.68 6.67
N LEU A 56 -11.98 2.75 6.20
CA LEU A 56 -12.82 3.62 7.02
C LEU A 56 -14.26 3.58 6.51
N THR A 57 -15.21 3.60 7.46
CA THR A 57 -16.62 3.80 7.17
C THR A 57 -16.88 5.30 6.93
N PRO A 58 -18.06 5.68 6.41
CA PRO A 58 -18.40 7.09 6.26
C PRO A 58 -18.27 7.89 7.56
N ARG A 59 -18.67 7.29 8.69
CA ARG A 59 -18.56 7.97 9.98
C ARG A 59 -17.11 8.21 10.39
N GLN A 60 -16.28 7.18 10.25
CA GLN A 60 -14.86 7.32 10.57
C GLN A 60 -14.19 8.37 9.68
N PHE A 61 -14.54 8.39 8.41
CA PHE A 61 -14.00 9.37 7.47
C PHE A 61 -14.48 10.79 7.81
N SER A 62 -15.74 10.95 8.15
CA SER A 62 -16.31 12.22 8.60
C SER A 62 -15.58 12.73 9.84
N GLU A 63 -15.36 11.87 10.82
CA GLU A 63 -14.67 12.23 12.06
C GLU A 63 -13.21 12.59 11.81
N LEU A 64 -12.58 11.89 10.90
CA LEU A 64 -11.17 12.16 10.59
C LEU A 64 -10.97 13.48 9.85
N THR A 65 -11.89 13.82 8.96
CA THR A 65 -11.73 14.95 8.04
C THR A 65 -12.52 16.19 8.43
N ASP A 66 -13.38 16.09 9.43
CA ASP A 66 -14.36 17.14 9.79
C ASP A 66 -15.37 17.46 8.69
N LEU A 67 -15.51 16.58 7.70
CA LEU A 67 -16.60 16.68 6.75
C LEU A 67 -17.92 16.32 7.44
N ASP A 68 -19.00 17.00 7.06
CA ASP A 68 -20.33 16.63 7.52
C ASP A 68 -20.61 15.17 7.14
N TYR A 69 -21.26 14.44 8.02
CA TYR A 69 -21.56 13.03 7.81
C TYR A 69 -22.36 12.81 6.52
N GLU A 70 -23.27 13.72 6.21
CA GLU A 70 -24.09 13.63 4.99
C GLU A 70 -23.23 13.73 3.73
N VAL A 71 -22.17 14.55 3.76
CA VAL A 71 -21.22 14.65 2.66
C VAL A 71 -20.41 13.36 2.56
N ALA A 72 -19.99 12.80 3.68
CA ALA A 72 -19.27 11.53 3.69
C ALA A 72 -20.14 10.39 3.13
N GLU A 73 -21.41 10.34 3.51
CA GLU A 73 -22.34 9.35 2.94
C GLU A 73 -22.49 9.51 1.43
N PHE A 74 -22.60 10.75 0.95
CA PHE A 74 -22.65 11.02 -0.50
C PHE A 74 -21.39 10.51 -1.19
N LEU A 75 -20.23 10.80 -0.63
CA LEU A 75 -18.95 10.37 -1.21
C LEU A 75 -18.85 8.84 -1.29
N TYR A 76 -19.25 8.16 -0.22
CA TYR A 76 -19.18 6.70 -0.19
C TYR A 76 -20.17 6.06 -1.15
N GLY A 77 -21.37 6.64 -1.28
CA GLY A 77 -22.34 6.18 -2.26
C GLY A 77 -21.85 6.39 -3.69
N ALA A 78 -21.25 7.54 -3.97
CA ALA A 78 -20.69 7.84 -5.28
C ALA A 78 -19.51 6.93 -5.60
N TYR A 79 -18.65 6.67 -4.61
CA TYR A 79 -17.52 5.74 -4.77
C TYR A 79 -18.03 4.34 -5.12
N ALA A 80 -19.01 3.84 -4.39
CA ALA A 80 -19.59 2.53 -4.63
C ALA A 80 -20.19 2.43 -6.05
N ALA A 81 -20.85 3.50 -6.50
CA ALA A 81 -21.43 3.57 -7.84
C ALA A 81 -20.34 3.50 -8.91
N ASN A 82 -19.27 4.26 -8.75
CA ASN A 82 -18.18 4.32 -9.70
C ASN A 82 -17.34 3.04 -9.75
N HIS A 83 -17.36 2.25 -8.69
CA HIS A 83 -16.56 1.03 -8.61
C HIS A 83 -17.42 -0.25 -8.62
N GLU A 84 -18.71 -0.10 -8.95
CA GLU A 84 -19.66 -1.23 -9.03
C GLU A 84 -19.70 -2.05 -7.74
N ASN A 85 -19.60 -1.36 -6.61
CA ASN A 85 -19.52 -2.02 -5.29
C ASN A 85 -20.86 -2.08 -4.56
N TYR A 86 -21.99 -1.96 -5.27
CA TYR A 86 -23.30 -1.98 -4.64
C TYR A 86 -23.55 -3.24 -3.81
N GLY A 87 -23.02 -4.37 -4.25
CA GLY A 87 -23.17 -5.62 -3.50
C GLY A 87 -22.49 -5.60 -2.13
N LYS A 88 -21.58 -4.66 -1.89
CA LYS A 88 -20.88 -4.52 -0.62
C LYS A 88 -21.63 -3.61 0.37
N ILE A 89 -22.76 -3.02 -0.05
CA ILE A 89 -23.56 -2.13 0.79
C ILE A 89 -24.79 -2.88 1.34
N VAL A 90 -24.63 -4.17 1.58
CA VAL A 90 -25.77 -5.01 2.02
C VAL A 90 -26.33 -4.57 3.37
N GLY A 91 -25.48 -4.08 4.25
CA GLY A 91 -25.87 -3.57 5.56
C GLY A 91 -26.13 -2.06 5.58
N GLY A 92 -26.15 -1.41 4.42
CA GLY A 92 -26.24 0.04 4.31
C GLY A 92 -24.87 0.71 4.28
N LEU A 93 -24.87 2.00 3.97
CA LEU A 93 -23.61 2.77 3.87
C LEU A 93 -22.85 2.83 5.20
N SER A 94 -23.54 2.71 6.32
CA SER A 94 -22.90 2.82 7.64
C SER A 94 -21.86 1.73 7.90
N THR A 95 -21.96 0.60 7.22
CA THR A 95 -21.01 -0.53 7.37
C THR A 95 -20.07 -0.66 6.18
N TYR A 96 -20.28 0.13 5.15
CA TYR A 96 -19.41 0.10 3.97
C TYR A 96 -18.10 0.81 4.31
N SER A 97 -16.99 0.20 3.98
CA SER A 97 -15.67 0.79 4.24
C SER A 97 -14.83 0.83 2.96
N VAL A 98 -13.98 1.84 2.87
CA VAL A 98 -13.10 2.07 1.73
C VAL A 98 -11.70 2.40 2.26
N PRO A 99 -10.63 1.92 1.63
CA PRO A 99 -9.28 2.31 2.04
C PRO A 99 -9.12 3.84 2.06
N LEU A 100 -8.49 4.33 3.11
CA LEU A 100 -8.31 5.76 3.32
C LEU A 100 -7.72 6.46 2.10
N ILE A 101 -6.66 5.92 1.53
CA ILE A 101 -6.01 6.50 0.36
C ILE A 101 -6.97 6.60 -0.83
N ASP A 102 -7.78 5.58 -1.05
CA ASP A 102 -8.71 5.56 -2.17
C ASP A 102 -9.81 6.60 -1.99
N MET A 103 -10.31 6.77 -0.77
CA MET A 103 -11.35 7.76 -0.51
C MET A 103 -10.80 9.20 -0.59
N PHE A 104 -9.57 9.45 -0.11
CA PHE A 104 -8.97 10.78 -0.26
C PHE A 104 -8.76 11.16 -1.72
N LEU A 105 -8.28 10.22 -2.53
CA LEU A 105 -8.09 10.48 -3.96
C LEU A 105 -9.44 10.70 -4.66
N PHE A 106 -10.45 9.94 -4.26
CA PHE A 106 -11.80 10.13 -4.80
C PHE A 106 -12.38 11.49 -4.40
N LEU A 107 -12.22 11.89 -3.14
CA LEU A 107 -12.66 13.20 -2.67
C LEU A 107 -11.98 14.31 -3.47
N TYR A 108 -10.69 14.18 -3.72
CA TYR A 108 -9.96 15.15 -4.52
C TYR A 108 -10.59 15.31 -5.91
N ASP A 109 -10.89 14.19 -6.56
CA ASP A 109 -11.51 14.20 -7.89
C ASP A 109 -12.90 14.84 -7.86
N GLU A 110 -13.70 14.54 -6.85
CA GLU A 110 -15.04 15.13 -6.71
C GLU A 110 -14.98 16.63 -6.49
N VAL A 111 -13.99 17.12 -5.75
CA VAL A 111 -13.75 18.54 -5.56
C VAL A 111 -13.34 19.20 -6.88
N GLN A 112 -12.43 18.57 -7.63
CA GLN A 112 -11.98 19.10 -8.91
C GLN A 112 -13.11 19.19 -9.93
N GLN A 113 -14.05 18.27 -9.87
CA GLN A 113 -15.21 18.26 -10.77
C GLN A 113 -16.34 19.19 -10.29
N GLY A 114 -16.21 19.77 -9.12
CA GLY A 114 -17.19 20.71 -8.59
C GLY A 114 -18.36 20.07 -7.86
N TYR A 115 -18.33 18.76 -7.62
CA TYR A 115 -19.42 18.08 -6.91
C TYR A 115 -19.37 18.27 -5.40
N VAL A 116 -18.20 18.60 -4.86
CA VAL A 116 -18.01 18.86 -3.45
C VAL A 116 -17.22 20.15 -3.28
N THR A 117 -17.65 21.02 -2.38
CA THR A 117 -16.93 22.25 -2.03
C THR A 117 -16.45 22.15 -0.60
N LEU A 118 -15.21 22.47 -0.37
CA LEU A 118 -14.58 22.43 0.94
C LEU A 118 -14.23 23.84 1.40
N ASP A 119 -14.14 24.07 2.71
CA ASP A 119 -13.56 25.32 3.22
C ASP A 119 -12.06 25.34 2.94
N ASP A 120 -11.45 26.53 3.11
CA ASP A 120 -10.04 26.73 2.75
C ASP A 120 -9.09 25.83 3.54
N GLU A 121 -9.37 25.63 4.83
CA GLU A 121 -8.53 24.80 5.68
C GLU A 121 -8.54 23.33 5.22
N LEU A 122 -9.73 22.80 5.00
CA LEU A 122 -9.88 21.43 4.57
C LEU A 122 -9.36 21.23 3.14
N GLN A 123 -9.53 22.22 2.27
CA GLN A 123 -8.98 22.19 0.93
C GLN A 123 -7.45 22.10 0.96
N SER A 124 -6.82 22.89 1.82
CA SER A 124 -5.36 22.85 1.98
C SER A 124 -4.88 21.50 2.48
N THR A 125 -5.58 20.93 3.45
CA THR A 125 -5.27 19.59 3.97
C THR A 125 -5.41 18.55 2.88
N LEU A 126 -6.47 18.62 2.08
CA LEU A 126 -6.70 17.69 0.98
C LEU A 126 -5.61 17.81 -0.09
N ASP A 127 -5.19 19.03 -0.45
CA ASP A 127 -4.15 19.24 -1.45
C ASP A 127 -2.81 18.64 -1.00
N ASP A 128 -2.46 18.82 0.27
CA ASP A 128 -1.24 18.25 0.84
C ASP A 128 -1.31 16.71 0.85
N ALA A 129 -2.43 16.17 1.28
CA ALA A 129 -2.65 14.74 1.32
C ALA A 129 -2.58 14.13 -0.09
N TYR A 130 -3.19 14.81 -1.07
CA TYR A 130 -3.17 14.36 -2.45
C TYR A 130 -1.74 14.24 -2.99
N THR A 131 -0.91 15.25 -2.72
CA THR A 131 0.49 15.23 -3.15
C THR A 131 1.25 14.06 -2.54
N GLN A 132 1.10 13.85 -1.23
CA GLN A 132 1.78 12.76 -0.53
C GLN A 132 1.29 11.38 -0.99
N MET A 133 0.00 11.23 -1.15
CA MET A 133 -0.61 9.95 -1.54
C MET A 133 -0.30 9.57 -2.98
N THR A 134 -0.33 10.54 -3.90
CA THR A 134 0.04 10.26 -5.28
C THR A 134 1.51 9.94 -5.42
N ASN A 135 2.38 10.59 -4.66
CA ASN A 135 3.81 10.27 -4.65
C ASN A 135 4.05 8.85 -4.11
N ALA A 136 3.35 8.47 -3.04
CA ALA A 136 3.46 7.12 -2.50
C ALA A 136 3.01 6.08 -3.53
N LYS A 137 1.90 6.32 -4.21
CA LYS A 137 1.42 5.41 -5.25
C LYS A 137 2.37 5.33 -6.43
N LEU A 138 2.96 6.45 -6.86
CA LEU A 138 3.92 6.44 -7.95
C LEU A 138 5.15 5.59 -7.62
N GLN A 139 5.58 5.59 -6.37
CA GLN A 139 6.73 4.81 -5.95
C GLN A 139 6.41 3.33 -5.70
N LEU A 140 5.24 3.04 -5.18
CA LEU A 140 4.94 1.74 -4.60
C LEU A 140 3.85 0.95 -5.34
N GLN A 141 3.20 1.53 -6.33
CA GLN A 141 2.13 0.85 -7.04
C GLN A 141 2.07 1.28 -8.50
N SER A 142 1.72 0.34 -9.35
CA SER A 142 1.31 0.60 -10.72
C SER A 142 -0.11 0.08 -10.89
N GLU A 143 -0.65 0.16 -12.09
CA GLU A 143 -2.00 -0.33 -12.37
C GLU A 143 -2.14 -1.82 -12.09
N GLN A 144 -1.10 -2.60 -12.37
CA GLN A 144 -1.13 -4.06 -12.25
C GLN A 144 -0.35 -4.61 -11.07
N TYR A 145 0.61 -3.88 -10.54
CA TYR A 145 1.53 -4.39 -9.54
C TYR A 145 1.69 -3.45 -8.37
N SER A 146 1.90 -4.02 -7.19
CA SER A 146 2.36 -3.31 -6.01
C SER A 146 3.79 -3.71 -5.71
N ARG A 147 4.56 -2.76 -5.19
CA ARG A 147 5.97 -2.97 -4.85
C ARG A 147 6.15 -2.74 -3.36
N MET A 148 6.76 -3.70 -2.69
CA MET A 148 7.13 -3.60 -1.28
C MET A 148 8.64 -3.64 -1.17
N LEU A 149 9.22 -2.65 -0.53
CA LEU A 149 10.66 -2.54 -0.36
C LEU A 149 11.09 -3.22 0.93
N ILE A 150 12.15 -4.02 0.86
CA ILE A 150 12.67 -4.76 2.00
C ILE A 150 14.12 -4.36 2.18
N TYR A 151 14.42 -3.74 3.33
CA TYR A 151 15.77 -3.35 3.68
C TYR A 151 16.35 -4.44 4.56
N SER A 152 17.29 -5.20 4.01
CA SER A 152 17.89 -6.34 4.68
C SER A 152 19.24 -5.98 5.26
N THR A 153 19.58 -6.62 6.38
CA THR A 153 20.90 -6.52 7.00
C THR A 153 21.92 -7.47 6.37
N LEU A 154 21.46 -8.35 5.48
CA LEU A 154 22.33 -9.33 4.83
C LEU A 154 23.17 -8.68 3.73
N PRO A 155 24.34 -9.26 3.41
CA PRO A 155 25.14 -8.77 2.28
C PRO A 155 24.43 -8.99 0.95
N VAL A 156 24.96 -8.38 -0.11
CA VAL A 156 24.39 -8.48 -1.45
C VAL A 156 24.44 -9.91 -1.98
N SER A 157 25.45 -10.69 -1.62
CA SER A 157 25.63 -12.06 -2.11
C SER A 157 26.00 -13.01 -0.99
N GLY A 158 25.87 -14.29 -1.24
CA GLY A 158 26.20 -15.37 -0.32
C GLY A 158 25.03 -16.31 -0.09
N ASP A 159 25.31 -17.50 0.41
CA ASP A 159 24.30 -18.54 0.59
C ASP A 159 23.17 -18.11 1.52
N GLU A 160 23.51 -17.39 2.58
CA GLU A 160 22.53 -16.92 3.54
C GLU A 160 21.57 -15.91 2.91
N THR A 161 22.10 -15.01 2.09
CA THR A 161 21.30 -14.02 1.37
C THR A 161 20.39 -14.71 0.35
N TYR A 162 20.91 -15.67 -0.42
CA TYR A 162 20.12 -16.39 -1.41
C TYR A 162 19.02 -17.22 -0.75
N ALA A 163 19.31 -17.85 0.38
CA ALA A 163 18.30 -18.57 1.14
C ALA A 163 17.19 -17.64 1.61
N PHE A 164 17.54 -16.41 2.00
CA PHE A 164 16.56 -15.43 2.42
C PHE A 164 15.70 -14.95 1.25
N THR A 165 16.26 -14.76 0.05
CA THR A 165 15.45 -14.42 -1.13
C THR A 165 14.44 -15.51 -1.44
N ASP A 166 14.81 -16.78 -1.27
CA ASP A 166 13.87 -17.89 -1.43
C ASP A 166 12.75 -17.83 -0.39
N THR A 167 13.09 -17.47 0.84
CA THR A 167 12.11 -17.31 1.92
C THR A 167 11.11 -16.20 1.59
N VAL A 168 11.58 -15.05 1.13
CA VAL A 168 10.72 -13.92 0.77
C VAL A 168 9.78 -14.30 -0.36
N THR A 169 10.30 -14.97 -1.38
CA THR A 169 9.49 -15.43 -2.52
C THR A 169 8.44 -16.43 -2.07
N ALA A 170 8.80 -17.36 -1.18
CA ALA A 170 7.86 -18.35 -0.67
C ALA A 170 6.74 -17.70 0.16
N ILE A 171 7.05 -16.69 0.95
CA ILE A 171 6.05 -15.93 1.70
C ILE A 171 5.07 -15.27 0.71
N ALA A 172 5.58 -14.59 -0.31
CA ALA A 172 4.73 -13.95 -1.30
C ALA A 172 3.85 -14.96 -2.02
N GLN A 173 4.39 -16.09 -2.44
CA GLN A 173 3.65 -17.12 -3.13
C GLN A 173 2.56 -17.74 -2.26
N LYS A 174 2.76 -17.79 -0.96
CA LYS A 174 1.75 -18.29 -0.02
C LYS A 174 0.48 -17.44 -0.07
N TYR A 175 0.63 -16.12 -0.22
CA TYR A 175 -0.50 -15.20 -0.29
C TYR A 175 -1.05 -15.03 -1.70
N TYR A 176 -0.24 -15.31 -2.72
CA TYR A 176 -0.63 -15.18 -4.12
C TYR A 176 -0.41 -16.50 -4.87
N PRO A 177 -1.10 -17.58 -4.46
CA PRO A 177 -0.89 -18.88 -5.09
C PRO A 177 -1.32 -18.86 -6.56
N GLY A 178 -0.44 -19.38 -7.43
CA GLY A 178 -0.69 -19.42 -8.86
C GLY A 178 -0.54 -18.09 -9.58
N GLU A 179 -0.18 -17.03 -8.88
CA GLU A 179 0.03 -15.72 -9.49
C GLU A 179 1.51 -15.39 -9.54
N LYS A 180 1.85 -14.43 -10.40
CA LYS A 180 3.25 -14.04 -10.57
C LYS A 180 3.68 -13.09 -9.48
N VAL A 181 4.77 -13.45 -8.79
CA VAL A 181 5.45 -12.56 -7.85
C VAL A 181 6.90 -12.47 -8.26
N TYR A 182 7.51 -11.31 -8.04
CA TYR A 182 8.90 -11.08 -8.43
C TYR A 182 9.66 -10.49 -7.26
N LEU A 183 10.92 -10.84 -7.17
CA LEU A 183 11.84 -10.21 -6.23
C LEU A 183 13.00 -9.64 -7.03
N ALA A 184 13.23 -8.34 -6.92
CA ALA A 184 14.27 -7.63 -7.66
C ALA A 184 15.21 -6.91 -6.69
N GLY A 185 16.42 -6.66 -7.13
CA GLY A 185 17.47 -6.01 -6.35
C GLY A 185 18.82 -6.65 -6.63
N ASP A 186 19.87 -6.06 -6.09
CA ASP A 186 21.23 -6.54 -6.37
C ASP A 186 21.42 -8.00 -5.98
N SER A 187 20.95 -8.38 -4.80
CA SER A 187 21.05 -9.77 -4.34
C SER A 187 20.28 -10.74 -5.22
N THR A 188 19.08 -10.33 -5.62
CA THR A 188 18.23 -11.16 -6.45
C THR A 188 18.80 -11.33 -7.84
N ASN A 189 19.33 -10.27 -8.42
CA ASN A 189 19.92 -10.32 -9.75
C ASN A 189 21.09 -11.28 -9.81
N GLU A 190 21.94 -11.28 -8.80
CA GLU A 190 23.04 -12.24 -8.74
C GLU A 190 22.55 -13.67 -8.62
N TYR A 191 21.57 -13.89 -7.74
CA TYR A 191 21.02 -15.22 -7.51
C TYR A 191 20.33 -15.77 -8.75
N GLU A 192 19.54 -14.96 -9.42
CA GLU A 192 18.88 -15.38 -10.66
C GLU A 192 19.88 -15.70 -11.74
N PHE A 193 20.96 -14.92 -11.83
CA PHE A 193 22.02 -15.18 -12.79
C PHE A 193 22.69 -16.54 -12.52
N GLU A 194 23.02 -16.83 -11.28
CA GLU A 194 23.61 -18.12 -10.92
C GLU A 194 22.68 -19.29 -11.28
N LYS A 195 21.41 -19.15 -10.98
CA LYS A 195 20.44 -20.20 -11.31
C LYS A 195 20.29 -20.44 -12.80
N SER A 196 20.43 -19.39 -13.59
CA SER A 196 20.30 -19.51 -15.04
C SER A 196 21.41 -20.34 -15.67
N PHE A 197 22.55 -20.43 -15.00
CA PHE A 197 23.70 -21.17 -15.52
C PHE A 197 23.98 -22.48 -14.79
N ALA A 198 23.12 -22.86 -13.86
CA ALA A 198 23.29 -24.09 -13.08
C ALA A 198 22.70 -25.36 -13.79
#